data_5357b42571a35204f6b169b564253237
#
_entry.id   5357b42571a35204f6b169b564253237
#
_cell.length_a   1.000
_cell.length_b   1.000
_cell.length_c   1.000
_cell.angle_alpha   90.00
_cell.angle_beta   90.00
_cell.angle_gamma   90.00
#
_symmetry.space_group_name_H-M   'P 1'
#
loop_
_entity.id
_entity.type
_entity.pdbx_description
1 polymer ?
#
loop_
_entity_poly.entity_id
_entity_poly.type
_entity_poly.pdbx_seq_one_letter_code
_entity_poly.pdbx_strand_id
1 'polypeptide(L)'
;HPDQLNDISNVIGISCKIKHKASKLSQQSFPNLFEIFDALHNFPHLVSSIKNAIGSKGEVLDSASTELRSIRRELVKTQKALQSKLESVLQSPKYHKSIQESVITSRNGRYVIPIKQDAKGSFQGVVHGQSTSGATLFMEPFETVEINNRIAELTDVEQEEIRRVLYDLTAQIYEIVTELENTMECLGELDFLGAKARLSLELKATEPKLNKNGFTKLIAARHPLLGLRIHSDEKESSPEDIVPTDMYLGGDFNTMVITGPNTGGKTVALKAFGLLTL
;
A
#
# COMPACT_ATOMS: atom_id res chain seq x y z
N HIS A 1 -0.53 -6.88 9.68
CA HIS A 1 0.74 -6.81 8.92
C HIS A 1 1.16 -5.35 8.79
N PRO A 2 2.47 -5.00 8.82
CA PRO A 2 2.93 -3.59 8.77
C PRO A 2 2.42 -2.81 7.55
N ASP A 3 2.33 -3.44 6.37
CA ASP A 3 1.81 -2.80 5.15
C ASP A 3 0.36 -2.33 5.33
N GLN A 4 -0.48 -3.15 5.97
CA GLN A 4 -1.88 -2.81 6.26
C GLN A 4 -1.99 -1.60 7.21
N LEU A 5 -1.08 -1.48 8.17
CA LEU A 5 -1.01 -0.31 9.05
C LEU A 5 -0.63 0.95 8.28
N ASN A 6 0.29 0.84 7.31
CA ASN A 6 0.63 1.94 6.40
C ASN A 6 -0.56 2.35 5.52
N ASP A 7 -1.34 1.39 5.00
CA ASP A 7 -2.53 1.67 4.21
C ASP A 7 -3.57 2.43 5.02
N ILE A 8 -3.85 1.98 6.26
CA ILE A 8 -4.74 2.68 7.19
C ILE A 8 -4.21 4.10 7.48
N SER A 9 -2.92 4.24 7.76
CA SER A 9 -2.30 5.55 7.99
C SER A 9 -2.46 6.48 6.79
N ASN A 10 -2.35 5.96 5.57
CA ASN A 10 -2.54 6.73 4.34
C ASN A 10 -4.00 7.20 4.20
N VAL A 11 -4.98 6.32 4.43
CA VAL A 11 -6.41 6.65 4.38
C VAL A 11 -6.73 7.76 5.39
N ILE A 12 -6.33 7.60 6.64
CA ILE A 12 -6.52 8.62 7.69
C ILE A 12 -5.81 9.93 7.29
N GLY A 13 -4.60 9.84 6.76
CA GLY A 13 -3.85 11.01 6.30
C GLY A 13 -4.54 11.76 5.16
N ILE A 14 -5.23 11.07 4.25
CA ILE A 14 -6.05 11.67 3.20
C ILE A 14 -7.27 12.37 3.82
N SER A 15 -7.99 11.72 4.72
CA SER A 15 -9.12 12.31 5.45
C SER A 15 -8.72 13.61 6.16
N CYS A 16 -7.61 13.63 6.88
CA CYS A 16 -7.07 14.82 7.53
C CYS A 16 -6.81 15.95 6.53
N LYS A 17 -6.22 15.65 5.36
CA LYS A 17 -5.95 16.63 4.30
C LYS A 17 -7.22 17.20 3.70
N ILE A 18 -8.23 16.35 3.45
CA ILE A 18 -9.53 16.76 2.92
C ILE A 18 -10.21 17.70 3.91
N LYS A 19 -10.30 17.30 5.19
CA LYS A 19 -10.93 18.12 6.24
C LYS A 19 -10.23 19.48 6.40
N HIS A 20 -8.90 19.51 6.34
CA HIS A 20 -8.15 20.77 6.36
C HIS A 20 -8.43 21.64 5.13
N LYS A 21 -8.58 21.06 3.93
CA LYS A 21 -8.95 21.83 2.74
C LYS A 21 -10.40 22.31 2.81
N ALA A 22 -11.31 21.45 3.27
CA ALA A 22 -12.73 21.77 3.46
C ALA A 22 -12.94 22.97 4.39
N SER A 23 -12.15 23.10 5.47
CA SER A 23 -12.25 24.22 6.40
C SER A 23 -11.98 25.60 5.77
N LYS A 24 -11.44 25.64 4.55
CA LYS A 24 -11.22 26.89 3.78
C LYS A 24 -12.37 27.22 2.83
N LEU A 25 -13.36 26.33 2.69
CA LEU A 25 -14.52 26.54 1.84
C LEU A 25 -15.66 27.19 2.63
N SER A 26 -16.59 27.81 1.91
CA SER A 26 -17.79 28.38 2.50
C SER A 26 -18.88 27.31 2.63
N GLN A 27 -19.30 27.03 3.85
CA GLN A 27 -20.41 26.11 4.13
C GLN A 27 -21.72 26.54 3.46
N GLN A 28 -21.97 27.85 3.38
CA GLN A 28 -23.16 28.38 2.73
C GLN A 28 -23.20 28.08 1.23
N SER A 29 -22.03 27.99 0.59
CA SER A 29 -21.94 27.70 -0.84
C SER A 29 -22.05 26.21 -1.18
N PHE A 30 -21.71 25.34 -0.23
CA PHE A 30 -21.65 23.89 -0.45
C PHE A 30 -22.23 23.09 0.72
N PRO A 31 -23.50 23.30 1.14
CA PRO A 31 -24.05 22.71 2.37
C PRO A 31 -23.97 21.18 2.38
N ASN A 32 -24.35 20.51 1.30
CA ASN A 32 -24.38 19.05 1.22
C ASN A 32 -22.97 18.43 1.30
N LEU A 33 -21.92 19.11 0.79
CA LEU A 33 -20.54 18.62 0.92
C LEU A 33 -20.03 18.76 2.36
N PHE A 34 -20.51 19.77 3.09
CA PHE A 34 -20.12 19.94 4.49
C PHE A 34 -20.68 18.84 5.39
N GLU A 35 -21.86 18.29 5.11
CA GLU A 35 -22.39 17.11 5.82
C GLU A 35 -21.40 15.93 5.74
N ILE A 36 -20.84 15.68 4.54
CA ILE A 36 -19.85 14.62 4.34
C ILE A 36 -18.51 14.98 5.02
N PHE A 37 -18.04 16.24 4.91
CA PHE A 37 -16.79 16.68 5.53
C PHE A 37 -16.84 16.63 7.06
N ASP A 38 -17.97 16.91 7.67
CA ASP A 38 -18.15 16.87 9.12
C ASP A 38 -18.15 15.43 9.66
N ALA A 39 -18.62 14.48 8.86
CA ALA A 39 -18.59 13.05 9.19
C ALA A 39 -17.18 12.41 9.06
N LEU A 40 -16.22 13.08 8.42
CA LEU A 40 -14.82 12.63 8.40
C LEU A 40 -14.19 12.75 9.79
N HIS A 41 -13.53 11.70 10.26
CA HIS A 41 -12.77 11.73 11.51
C HIS A 41 -11.29 11.99 11.29
N ASN A 42 -10.65 12.61 12.27
CA ASN A 42 -9.22 12.96 12.24
C ASN A 42 -8.46 12.27 13.37
N PHE A 43 -7.42 11.51 13.02
CA PHE A 43 -6.56 10.82 13.99
C PHE A 43 -5.07 11.15 13.74
N PRO A 44 -4.64 12.43 13.87
CA PRO A 44 -3.28 12.84 13.53
C PRO A 44 -2.22 12.16 14.38
N HIS A 45 -2.54 11.87 15.66
CA HIS A 45 -1.63 11.15 16.55
C HIS A 45 -1.37 9.73 16.09
N LEU A 46 -2.42 9.00 15.69
CA LEU A 46 -2.29 7.64 15.18
C LEU A 46 -1.47 7.58 13.88
N VAL A 47 -1.72 8.53 12.95
CA VAL A 47 -0.91 8.67 11.73
C VAL A 47 0.56 8.88 12.06
N SER A 48 0.85 9.74 13.05
CA SER A 48 2.22 10.00 13.48
C SER A 48 2.85 8.77 14.15
N SER A 49 2.12 8.06 15.00
CA SER A 49 2.57 6.84 15.67
C SER A 49 2.93 5.76 14.66
N ILE A 50 2.06 5.51 13.66
CA ILE A 50 2.31 4.51 12.62
C ILE A 50 3.53 4.91 11.78
N LYS A 51 3.62 6.15 11.33
CA LYS A 51 4.74 6.63 10.50
C LYS A 51 6.08 6.64 11.23
N ASN A 52 6.08 6.85 12.54
CA ASN A 52 7.27 6.77 13.36
C ASN A 52 7.70 5.32 13.61
N ALA A 53 6.77 4.37 13.54
CA ALA A 53 7.04 2.97 13.83
C ALA A 53 7.32 2.14 12.58
N ILE A 54 6.68 2.47 11.43
CA ILE A 54 6.73 1.65 10.21
C ILE A 54 7.27 2.47 9.04
N GLY A 55 8.28 1.93 8.40
CA GLY A 55 8.88 2.52 7.20
C GLY A 55 8.05 2.24 5.94
N SER A 56 8.43 2.90 4.85
CA SER A 56 7.72 2.83 3.56
C SER A 56 7.73 1.44 2.90
N LYS A 57 8.65 0.56 3.30
CA LYS A 57 8.77 -0.82 2.82
C LYS A 57 8.16 -1.85 3.78
N GLY A 58 7.40 -1.41 4.78
CA GLY A 58 6.81 -2.27 5.80
C GLY A 58 7.79 -2.74 6.88
N GLU A 59 9.01 -2.19 6.95
CA GLU A 59 9.95 -2.46 8.03
C GLU A 59 9.56 -1.71 9.31
N VAL A 60 9.75 -2.34 10.47
CA VAL A 60 9.60 -1.65 11.76
C VAL A 60 10.89 -0.89 12.05
N LEU A 61 10.75 0.42 12.24
CA LEU A 61 11.87 1.35 12.41
C LEU A 61 12.42 1.34 13.83
N ASP A 62 13.67 1.76 14.01
CA ASP A 62 14.27 1.98 15.34
C ASP A 62 13.57 3.06 16.16
N SER A 63 12.81 3.93 15.49
CA SER A 63 11.98 4.97 16.12
C SER A 63 10.69 4.43 16.72
N ALA A 64 10.34 3.18 16.43
CA ALA A 64 9.11 2.55 16.91
C ALA A 64 9.07 2.43 18.45
N SER A 65 10.20 2.08 19.06
CA SER A 65 10.36 2.10 20.50
C SER A 65 11.80 2.35 20.93
N THR A 66 11.98 2.85 22.15
CA THR A 66 13.31 3.02 22.76
C THR A 66 13.99 1.67 23.02
N GLU A 67 13.18 0.66 23.33
CA GLU A 67 13.62 -0.71 23.59
C GLU A 67 14.17 -1.34 22.31
N LEU A 68 13.41 -1.30 21.20
CA LEU A 68 13.84 -1.83 19.91
C LEU A 68 15.16 -1.20 19.45
N ARG A 69 15.30 0.12 19.62
CA ARG A 69 16.54 0.83 19.31
C ARG A 69 17.71 0.34 20.12
N SER A 70 17.48 0.08 21.42
CA SER A 70 18.51 -0.43 22.33
C SER A 70 18.94 -1.84 21.93
N ILE A 71 18.00 -2.73 21.71
CA ILE A 71 18.22 -4.12 21.29
C ILE A 71 19.05 -4.15 20.01
N ARG A 72 18.66 -3.40 18.98
CA ARG A 72 19.38 -3.36 17.70
C ARG A 72 20.80 -2.80 17.81
N ARG A 73 21.01 -1.81 18.65
CA ARG A 73 22.37 -1.30 18.93
C ARG A 73 23.24 -2.35 19.60
N GLU A 74 22.69 -3.08 20.56
CA GLU A 74 23.41 -4.17 21.22
C GLU A 74 23.68 -5.31 20.23
N LEU A 75 22.72 -5.67 19.38
CA LEU A 75 22.86 -6.68 18.34
C LEU A 75 24.01 -6.36 17.39
N VAL A 76 24.04 -5.14 16.86
CA VAL A 76 25.15 -4.68 15.99
C VAL A 76 26.50 -4.71 16.71
N LYS A 77 26.55 -4.30 17.97
CA LYS A 77 27.77 -4.34 18.79
C LYS A 77 28.26 -5.79 18.98
N THR A 78 27.34 -6.69 19.31
CA THR A 78 27.65 -8.11 19.53
C THR A 78 28.07 -8.81 18.26
N GLN A 79 27.43 -8.51 17.13
CA GLN A 79 27.84 -9.02 15.80
C GLN A 79 29.25 -8.57 15.41
N LYS A 80 29.61 -7.31 15.65
CA LYS A 80 30.97 -6.81 15.42
C LYS A 80 32.01 -7.51 16.29
N ALA A 81 31.68 -7.74 17.57
CA ALA A 81 32.55 -8.47 18.48
C ALA A 81 32.76 -9.92 18.02
N LEU A 82 31.70 -10.57 17.54
CA LEU A 82 31.76 -11.92 16.98
C LEU A 82 32.66 -11.97 15.73
N GLN A 83 32.45 -11.02 14.81
CA GLN A 83 33.26 -10.95 13.59
C GLN A 83 34.75 -10.80 13.92
N SER A 84 35.11 -9.86 14.79
CA SER A 84 36.52 -9.67 15.21
C SER A 84 37.11 -10.92 15.87
N LYS A 85 36.29 -11.65 16.66
CA LYS A 85 36.75 -12.88 17.30
C LYS A 85 36.95 -14.00 16.28
N LEU A 86 36.05 -14.17 15.32
CA LEU A 86 36.21 -15.15 14.22
C LEU A 86 37.38 -14.84 13.32
N GLU A 87 37.62 -13.56 13.00
CA GLU A 87 38.80 -13.12 12.25
C GLU A 87 40.10 -13.46 13.00
N SER A 88 40.14 -13.26 14.31
CA SER A 88 41.26 -13.67 15.16
C SER A 88 41.50 -15.18 15.12
N VAL A 89 40.44 -15.99 15.11
CA VAL A 89 40.55 -17.45 14.98
C VAL A 89 41.09 -17.85 13.60
N LEU A 90 40.62 -17.20 12.52
CA LEU A 90 41.11 -17.44 11.15
C LEU A 90 42.59 -17.12 10.98
N GLN A 91 43.07 -16.09 11.66
CA GLN A 91 44.49 -15.66 11.60
C GLN A 91 45.40 -16.45 12.55
N SER A 92 44.84 -17.28 13.43
CA SER A 92 45.59 -18.00 14.44
C SER A 92 46.47 -19.10 13.81
N PRO A 93 47.79 -19.09 14.03
CA PRO A 93 48.69 -20.16 13.56
C PRO A 93 48.27 -21.55 14.01
N LYS A 94 47.59 -21.65 15.15
CA LYS A 94 47.10 -22.91 15.73
C LYS A 94 46.09 -23.62 14.80
N TYR A 95 45.28 -22.86 14.09
CA TYR A 95 44.19 -23.41 13.28
C TYR A 95 44.39 -23.33 11.77
N HIS A 96 45.51 -22.72 11.31
CA HIS A 96 45.78 -22.49 9.90
C HIS A 96 45.77 -23.77 9.03
N LYS A 97 46.23 -24.90 9.57
CA LYS A 97 46.23 -26.20 8.85
C LYS A 97 44.83 -26.83 8.79
N SER A 98 43.99 -26.52 9.76
CA SER A 98 42.62 -27.08 9.92
C SER A 98 41.61 -26.34 9.09
N ILE A 99 41.82 -25.07 8.79
CA ILE A 99 40.87 -24.24 8.03
C ILE A 99 40.89 -24.66 6.56
N GLN A 100 39.69 -24.89 6.00
CA GLN A 100 39.49 -25.22 4.59
C GLN A 100 39.48 -23.97 3.74
N GLU A 101 38.74 -22.94 4.16
CA GLU A 101 38.63 -21.64 3.51
C GLU A 101 38.61 -20.55 4.59
N SER A 102 39.38 -19.47 4.37
CA SER A 102 39.44 -18.33 5.31
C SER A 102 38.26 -17.39 5.16
N VAL A 103 37.02 -17.93 5.29
CA VAL A 103 35.77 -17.20 5.21
C VAL A 103 34.91 -17.46 6.43
N ILE A 104 34.12 -16.48 6.82
CA ILE A 104 33.09 -16.62 7.84
C ILE A 104 31.77 -16.84 7.10
N THR A 105 31.01 -17.88 7.47
CA THR A 105 29.72 -18.19 6.89
C THR A 105 28.68 -18.39 7.98
N SER A 106 27.39 -18.49 7.61
CA SER A 106 26.31 -18.78 8.54
C SER A 106 25.71 -20.16 8.26
N ARG A 107 25.42 -20.92 9.33
CA ARG A 107 24.69 -22.18 9.30
C ARG A 107 23.72 -22.22 10.48
N ASN A 108 22.44 -22.47 10.19
CA ASN A 108 21.39 -22.54 11.22
C ASN A 108 21.35 -21.31 12.15
N GLY A 109 21.56 -20.10 11.60
CA GLY A 109 21.62 -18.88 12.38
C GLY A 109 22.91 -18.67 13.19
N ARG A 110 23.91 -19.55 13.06
CA ARG A 110 25.22 -19.45 13.72
C ARG A 110 26.30 -19.05 12.76
N TYR A 111 27.21 -18.21 13.19
CA TYR A 111 28.42 -17.88 12.44
C TYR A 111 29.48 -18.92 12.68
N VAL A 112 30.01 -19.51 11.61
CA VAL A 112 30.89 -20.66 11.61
C VAL A 112 32.06 -20.49 10.66
N ILE A 113 33.09 -21.31 10.85
CA ILE A 113 34.28 -21.38 9.98
C ILE A 113 34.28 -22.72 9.26
N PRO A 114 34.57 -22.77 7.93
CA PRO A 114 34.77 -24.01 7.17
C PRO A 114 36.06 -24.69 7.57
N ILE A 115 36.00 -25.89 8.10
CA ILE A 115 37.14 -26.69 8.56
C ILE A 115 37.25 -27.96 7.72
N LYS A 116 38.45 -28.44 7.45
CA LYS A 116 38.70 -29.71 6.78
C LYS A 116 38.17 -30.87 7.63
N GLN A 117 37.56 -31.87 7.02
CA GLN A 117 36.95 -32.98 7.76
C GLN A 117 38.03 -33.80 8.55
N ASP A 118 39.21 -33.97 7.99
CA ASP A 118 40.33 -34.69 8.64
C ASP A 118 40.89 -33.93 9.84
N ALA A 119 40.68 -32.60 9.89
CA ALA A 119 41.10 -31.75 10.97
C ALA A 119 40.11 -31.60 12.12
N LYS A 120 38.96 -32.31 12.10
CA LYS A 120 37.89 -32.23 13.13
C LYS A 120 38.44 -32.36 14.56
N GLY A 121 39.36 -33.29 14.80
CA GLY A 121 39.90 -33.53 16.14
C GLY A 121 40.89 -32.46 16.63
N SER A 122 41.44 -31.67 15.73
CA SER A 122 42.42 -30.60 16.04
C SER A 122 41.82 -29.22 16.19
N PHE A 123 40.53 -29.01 15.77
CA PHE A 123 39.82 -27.77 15.90
C PHE A 123 38.84 -27.83 17.07
N GLN A 124 38.91 -26.88 17.99
CA GLN A 124 38.06 -26.80 19.17
C GLN A 124 36.79 -26.03 18.84
N GLY A 125 35.67 -26.74 18.65
CA GLY A 125 34.38 -26.12 18.28
C GLY A 125 33.25 -27.12 18.15
N VAL A 126 32.04 -26.57 17.89
CA VAL A 126 30.80 -27.30 17.67
C VAL A 126 30.52 -27.41 16.17
N VAL A 127 30.17 -28.60 15.70
CA VAL A 127 29.79 -28.84 14.28
C VAL A 127 28.34 -28.44 14.06
N HIS A 128 28.06 -27.52 13.12
CA HIS A 128 26.71 -27.09 12.72
C HIS A 128 26.28 -27.60 11.34
N GLY A 129 27.13 -28.40 10.68
CA GLY A 129 26.81 -29.02 9.40
C GLY A 129 28.05 -29.40 8.62
N GLN A 130 27.84 -30.05 7.48
CA GLN A 130 28.91 -30.42 6.55
C GLN A 130 28.51 -30.09 5.11
N SER A 131 29.53 -29.99 4.22
CA SER A 131 29.31 -29.82 2.79
C SER A 131 28.68 -31.08 2.18
N THR A 132 28.04 -30.95 1.01
CA THR A 132 27.41 -32.07 0.28
C THR A 132 28.42 -33.16 -0.04
N SER A 133 29.67 -32.83 -0.29
CA SER A 133 30.76 -33.80 -0.52
C SER A 133 31.33 -34.41 0.76
N GLY A 134 30.94 -33.93 1.94
CA GLY A 134 31.47 -34.33 3.23
C GLY A 134 32.88 -33.84 3.54
N ALA A 135 33.58 -33.17 2.61
CA ALA A 135 34.97 -32.74 2.77
C ALA A 135 35.18 -31.58 3.73
N THR A 136 34.12 -30.77 3.97
CA THR A 136 34.16 -29.55 4.81
C THR A 136 33.16 -29.66 5.94
N LEU A 137 33.59 -29.36 7.15
CA LEU A 137 32.72 -29.18 8.32
C LEU A 137 32.56 -27.70 8.62
N PHE A 138 31.35 -27.28 8.89
CA PHE A 138 31.05 -25.93 9.36
C PHE A 138 31.06 -25.92 10.87
N MET A 139 32.13 -25.33 11.45
CA MET A 139 32.36 -25.39 12.90
C MET A 139 32.27 -24.01 13.53
N GLU A 140 31.58 -23.94 14.66
CA GLU A 140 31.57 -22.80 15.55
C GLU A 140 32.69 -22.96 16.58
N PRO A 141 33.68 -22.06 16.62
CA PRO A 141 34.73 -22.14 17.64
C PRO A 141 34.14 -22.02 19.05
N PHE A 142 34.65 -22.77 20.02
CA PHE A 142 34.16 -22.68 21.41
C PHE A 142 34.27 -21.25 21.96
N GLU A 143 35.27 -20.50 21.52
CA GLU A 143 35.49 -19.10 21.93
C GLU A 143 34.37 -18.14 21.45
N THR A 144 33.51 -18.56 20.53
CA THR A 144 32.45 -17.73 19.93
C THR A 144 31.05 -18.20 20.30
N VAL A 145 30.90 -19.35 20.99
CA VAL A 145 29.60 -19.94 21.33
C VAL A 145 28.74 -18.99 22.18
N GLU A 146 29.31 -18.37 23.21
CA GLU A 146 28.58 -17.44 24.07
C GLU A 146 28.11 -16.21 23.29
N ILE A 147 28.96 -15.69 22.41
CA ILE A 147 28.62 -14.49 21.58
C ILE A 147 27.50 -14.85 20.59
N ASN A 148 27.58 -16.00 19.94
CA ASN A 148 26.51 -16.50 19.07
C ASN A 148 25.19 -16.74 19.83
N ASN A 149 25.26 -17.30 21.06
CA ASN A 149 24.08 -17.43 21.92
C ASN A 149 23.46 -16.06 22.21
N ARG A 150 24.28 -15.09 22.57
CA ARG A 150 23.79 -13.73 22.83
C ARG A 150 23.14 -13.08 21.62
N ILE A 151 23.66 -13.30 20.39
CA ILE A 151 23.03 -12.85 19.16
C ILE A 151 21.67 -13.50 18.96
N ALA A 152 21.55 -14.83 19.19
CA ALA A 152 20.29 -15.52 19.08
C ALA A 152 19.25 -14.98 20.08
N GLU A 153 19.62 -14.83 21.36
CA GLU A 153 18.75 -14.22 22.38
C GLU A 153 18.27 -12.82 22.00
N LEU A 154 19.21 -11.96 21.56
CA LEU A 154 18.88 -10.60 21.13
C LEU A 154 17.96 -10.58 19.91
N THR A 155 18.12 -11.53 18.99
CA THR A 155 17.25 -11.66 17.81
C THR A 155 15.83 -12.06 18.22
N ASP A 156 15.69 -13.00 19.18
CA ASP A 156 14.38 -13.39 19.69
C ASP A 156 13.70 -12.24 20.42
N VAL A 157 14.45 -11.50 21.27
CA VAL A 157 13.94 -10.31 21.97
C VAL A 157 13.55 -9.21 20.98
N GLU A 158 14.31 -9.02 19.88
CA GLU A 158 13.94 -8.09 18.80
C GLU A 158 12.59 -8.46 18.19
N GLN A 159 12.39 -9.74 17.87
CA GLN A 159 11.13 -10.20 17.26
C GLN A 159 9.94 -10.07 18.22
N GLU A 160 10.14 -10.28 19.50
CA GLU A 160 9.09 -10.06 20.50
C GLU A 160 8.73 -8.58 20.63
N GLU A 161 9.73 -7.70 20.66
CA GLU A 161 9.49 -6.26 20.73
C GLU A 161 8.79 -5.73 19.48
N ILE A 162 9.17 -6.22 18.27
CA ILE A 162 8.48 -5.93 17.02
C ILE A 162 7.00 -6.35 17.11
N ARG A 163 6.72 -7.56 17.60
CA ARG A 163 5.34 -8.04 17.78
C ARG A 163 4.55 -7.15 18.75
N ARG A 164 5.19 -6.73 19.86
CA ARG A 164 4.58 -5.83 20.84
C ARG A 164 4.21 -4.48 20.21
N VAL A 165 5.12 -3.85 19.46
CA VAL A 165 4.87 -2.59 18.77
C VAL A 165 3.70 -2.71 17.78
N LEU A 166 3.68 -3.78 16.97
CA LEU A 166 2.60 -4.00 16.01
C LEU A 166 1.25 -4.26 16.69
N TYR A 167 1.26 -4.97 17.83
CA TYR A 167 0.06 -5.20 18.62
C TYR A 167 -0.49 -3.89 19.18
N ASP A 168 0.37 -3.05 19.78
CA ASP A 168 -0.02 -1.76 20.36
C ASP A 168 -0.63 -0.82 19.32
N LEU A 169 -0.05 -0.77 18.10
CA LEU A 169 -0.61 0.01 16.99
C LEU A 169 -1.96 -0.55 16.53
N THR A 170 -2.09 -1.87 16.47
CA THR A 170 -3.34 -2.53 16.09
C THR A 170 -4.43 -2.28 17.12
N ALA A 171 -4.09 -2.30 18.41
CA ALA A 171 -5.04 -1.99 19.49
C ALA A 171 -5.56 -0.55 19.38
N GLN A 172 -4.69 0.43 19.08
CA GLN A 172 -5.11 1.82 18.86
C GLN A 172 -6.07 1.96 17.67
N ILE A 173 -5.87 1.19 16.59
CA ILE A 173 -6.79 1.18 15.44
C ILE A 173 -8.13 0.54 15.83
N TYR A 174 -8.10 -0.52 16.63
CA TYR A 174 -9.32 -1.20 17.06
C TYR A 174 -10.22 -0.28 17.90
N GLU A 175 -9.65 0.62 18.71
CA GLU A 175 -10.40 1.60 19.49
C GLU A 175 -11.19 2.59 18.63
N ILE A 176 -10.80 2.81 17.38
CA ILE A 176 -11.42 3.78 16.45
C ILE A 176 -12.03 3.11 15.22
N VAL A 177 -12.24 1.80 15.25
CA VAL A 177 -12.65 1.05 14.04
C VAL A 177 -13.97 1.56 13.45
N THR A 178 -14.94 1.89 14.27
CA THR A 178 -16.26 2.41 13.84
C THR A 178 -16.11 3.76 13.14
N GLU A 179 -15.34 4.67 13.70
CA GLU A 179 -15.07 5.99 13.12
C GLU A 179 -14.25 5.88 11.83
N LEU A 180 -13.37 4.88 11.76
CA LEU A 180 -12.59 4.60 10.56
C LEU A 180 -13.48 4.07 9.44
N GLU A 181 -14.41 3.14 9.73
CA GLU A 181 -15.40 2.63 8.78
C GLU A 181 -16.27 3.77 8.22
N ASN A 182 -16.82 4.61 9.09
CA ASN A 182 -17.58 5.79 8.67
C ASN A 182 -16.76 6.74 7.79
N THR A 183 -15.49 6.95 8.15
CA THR A 183 -14.56 7.77 7.35
C THR A 183 -14.32 7.16 5.97
N MET A 184 -14.18 5.85 5.87
CA MET A 184 -14.02 5.13 4.59
C MET A 184 -15.25 5.28 3.70
N GLU A 185 -16.46 5.16 4.25
CA GLU A 185 -17.71 5.37 3.51
C GLU A 185 -17.79 6.80 2.98
N CYS A 186 -17.51 7.81 3.81
CA CYS A 186 -17.48 9.21 3.40
C CYS A 186 -16.44 9.48 2.29
N LEU A 187 -15.26 8.89 2.39
CA LEU A 187 -14.23 9.03 1.35
C LEU A 187 -14.67 8.38 0.04
N GLY A 188 -15.34 7.22 0.10
CA GLY A 188 -15.92 6.57 -1.08
C GLY A 188 -16.99 7.44 -1.74
N GLU A 189 -17.87 8.06 -0.97
CA GLU A 189 -18.88 9.00 -1.48
C GLU A 189 -18.21 10.23 -2.14
N LEU A 190 -17.22 10.83 -1.49
CA LEU A 190 -16.48 11.97 -2.04
C LEU A 190 -15.76 11.62 -3.35
N ASP A 191 -15.16 10.44 -3.43
CA ASP A 191 -14.50 9.99 -4.66
C ASP A 191 -15.52 9.80 -5.80
N PHE A 192 -16.67 9.19 -5.50
CA PHE A 192 -17.76 9.01 -6.45
C PHE A 192 -18.36 10.35 -6.92
N LEU A 193 -18.58 11.29 -6.00
CA LEU A 193 -19.02 12.65 -6.34
C LEU A 193 -17.99 13.36 -7.21
N GLY A 194 -16.70 13.22 -6.88
CA GLY A 194 -15.60 13.78 -7.66
C GLY A 194 -15.52 13.17 -9.07
N ALA A 195 -15.75 11.87 -9.20
CA ALA A 195 -15.80 11.20 -10.50
C ALA A 195 -16.97 11.68 -11.37
N LYS A 196 -18.17 11.81 -10.78
CA LYS A 196 -19.36 12.37 -11.46
C LYS A 196 -19.11 13.82 -11.91
N ALA A 197 -18.52 14.64 -11.04
CA ALA A 197 -18.25 16.02 -11.37
C ALA A 197 -17.23 16.15 -12.52
N ARG A 198 -16.15 15.35 -12.52
CA ARG A 198 -15.18 15.30 -13.63
C ARG A 198 -15.85 14.87 -14.93
N LEU A 199 -16.65 13.80 -14.91
CA LEU A 199 -17.38 13.33 -16.07
C LEU A 199 -18.33 14.41 -16.61
N SER A 200 -19.05 15.10 -15.72
CA SER A 200 -19.95 16.20 -16.10
C SER A 200 -19.20 17.34 -16.81
N LEU A 201 -18.02 17.73 -16.30
CA LEU A 201 -17.18 18.75 -16.93
C LEU A 201 -16.64 18.33 -18.30
N GLU A 202 -16.16 17.10 -18.42
CA GLU A 202 -15.64 16.54 -19.68
C GLU A 202 -16.71 16.47 -20.76
N LEU A 203 -17.92 16.06 -20.39
CA LEU A 203 -19.06 15.97 -21.32
C LEU A 203 -19.77 17.30 -21.54
N LYS A 204 -19.38 18.39 -20.84
CA LYS A 204 -20.13 19.67 -20.79
C LYS A 204 -21.61 19.40 -20.47
N ALA A 205 -21.86 18.48 -19.51
CA ALA A 205 -23.19 18.03 -19.17
C ALA A 205 -23.98 19.10 -18.39
N THR A 206 -25.29 19.03 -18.49
CA THR A 206 -26.22 19.88 -17.76
C THR A 206 -26.99 19.04 -16.73
N GLU A 207 -27.52 19.67 -15.70
CA GLU A 207 -28.31 19.00 -14.68
C GLU A 207 -29.60 18.40 -15.26
N PRO A 208 -29.84 17.07 -15.14
CA PRO A 208 -31.05 16.45 -15.64
C PRO A 208 -32.25 16.73 -14.72
N LYS A 209 -33.40 16.95 -15.31
CA LYS A 209 -34.69 17.01 -14.57
C LYS A 209 -35.30 15.62 -14.55
N LEU A 210 -35.32 15.00 -13.38
CA LEU A 210 -35.91 13.66 -13.20
C LEU A 210 -37.44 13.73 -13.04
N ASN A 211 -38.14 12.75 -13.60
CA ASN A 211 -39.59 12.58 -13.44
C ASN A 211 -39.97 11.10 -13.32
N LYS A 212 -41.22 10.86 -12.87
CA LYS A 212 -41.79 9.51 -12.74
C LYS A 212 -42.92 9.24 -13.74
N ASN A 213 -43.08 10.10 -14.73
CA ASN A 213 -44.21 10.08 -15.64
C ASN A 213 -43.95 9.26 -16.92
N GLY A 214 -42.82 8.59 -17.01
CA GLY A 214 -42.43 7.85 -18.22
C GLY A 214 -42.11 8.72 -19.43
N PHE A 215 -41.85 10.00 -19.22
CA PHE A 215 -41.49 10.94 -20.28
C PHE A 215 -39.99 11.22 -20.26
N THR A 216 -39.34 10.96 -21.39
CA THR A 216 -37.93 11.30 -21.61
C THR A 216 -37.80 12.32 -22.73
N LYS A 217 -37.08 13.42 -22.45
CA LYS A 217 -36.75 14.44 -23.46
C LYS A 217 -35.28 14.79 -23.38
N LEU A 218 -34.56 14.57 -24.45
CA LEU A 218 -33.15 14.90 -24.63
C LEU A 218 -33.05 16.02 -25.66
N ILE A 219 -32.43 17.13 -25.29
CA ILE A 219 -32.23 18.29 -26.17
C ILE A 219 -30.73 18.41 -26.48
N ALA A 220 -30.39 18.48 -27.74
CA ALA A 220 -29.02 18.55 -28.25
C ALA A 220 -28.12 17.43 -27.66
N ALA A 221 -28.68 16.23 -27.54
CA ALA A 221 -27.99 15.09 -26.92
C ALA A 221 -26.82 14.61 -27.80
N ARG A 222 -25.69 14.37 -27.17
CA ARG A 222 -24.50 13.78 -27.78
C ARG A 222 -24.19 12.45 -27.15
N HIS A 223 -23.68 11.52 -27.94
CA HIS A 223 -23.32 10.18 -27.44
C HIS A 223 -22.11 10.30 -26.47
N PRO A 224 -22.28 9.97 -25.16
CA PRO A 224 -21.25 10.26 -24.14
C PRO A 224 -19.91 9.55 -24.42
N LEU A 225 -19.94 8.28 -24.83
CA LEU A 225 -18.72 7.53 -25.12
C LEU A 225 -17.96 8.03 -26.34
N LEU A 226 -18.62 8.65 -27.31
CA LEU A 226 -17.94 9.29 -28.42
C LEU A 226 -17.24 10.57 -27.97
N GLY A 227 -17.89 11.35 -27.10
CA GLY A 227 -17.28 12.54 -26.49
C GLY A 227 -16.00 12.24 -25.73
N LEU A 228 -16.00 11.18 -24.92
CA LEU A 228 -14.82 10.76 -24.15
C LEU A 228 -13.67 10.23 -25.02
N ARG A 229 -13.97 9.51 -26.12
CA ARG A 229 -12.95 9.00 -27.05
C ARG A 229 -12.21 10.10 -27.80
N ILE A 230 -12.85 11.19 -28.09
CA ILE A 230 -12.23 12.35 -28.76
C ILE A 230 -11.12 12.97 -27.93
N HIS A 231 -11.26 12.91 -26.57
CA HIS A 231 -10.21 13.41 -25.66
C HIS A 231 -9.04 12.45 -25.47
N SER A 232 -9.18 11.16 -25.82
CA SER A 232 -8.12 10.16 -25.66
C SER A 232 -7.24 9.97 -26.90
N ASP A 233 -7.72 10.36 -28.07
CA ASP A 233 -6.95 10.31 -29.33
C ASP A 233 -6.32 11.70 -29.61
N GLU A 234 -5.00 11.73 -29.83
CA GLU A 234 -4.20 12.95 -30.15
C GLU A 234 -4.58 13.64 -31.48
N LYS A 235 -5.73 13.33 -32.05
CA LYS A 235 -6.26 13.99 -33.24
C LYS A 235 -7.19 15.12 -32.83
N GLU A 236 -7.05 16.25 -33.52
CA GLU A 236 -7.74 17.55 -33.38
C GLU A 236 -9.29 17.54 -33.37
N SER A 237 -9.93 16.44 -32.96
CA SER A 237 -11.39 16.33 -32.91
C SER A 237 -11.93 16.84 -31.56
N SER A 238 -12.92 17.71 -31.58
CA SER A 238 -13.55 18.26 -30.41
C SER A 238 -14.88 17.54 -30.10
N PRO A 239 -15.37 17.53 -28.84
CA PRO A 239 -16.72 17.03 -28.55
C PRO A 239 -17.82 17.71 -29.33
N GLU A 240 -17.54 18.89 -29.88
CA GLU A 240 -18.45 19.69 -30.71
C GLU A 240 -18.63 19.09 -32.11
N ASP A 241 -17.71 18.23 -32.56
CA ASP A 241 -17.80 17.51 -33.85
C ASP A 241 -18.87 16.41 -33.83
N ILE A 242 -19.39 16.03 -32.66
CA ILE A 242 -20.50 15.08 -32.55
C ILE A 242 -21.80 15.83 -32.81
N VAL A 243 -22.49 15.45 -33.89
CA VAL A 243 -23.78 16.04 -34.25
C VAL A 243 -24.81 15.79 -33.12
N PRO A 244 -25.35 16.86 -32.51
CA PRO A 244 -26.36 16.72 -31.47
C PRO A 244 -27.70 16.30 -32.06
N THR A 245 -28.50 15.59 -31.26
CA THR A 245 -29.83 15.09 -31.69
C THR A 245 -30.86 15.38 -30.64
N ASP A 246 -32.02 15.91 -31.04
CA ASP A 246 -33.18 16.05 -30.19
C ASP A 246 -34.03 14.78 -30.25
N MET A 247 -34.37 14.23 -29.08
CA MET A 247 -35.19 13.02 -28.99
C MET A 247 -36.13 13.12 -27.80
N TYR A 248 -37.41 12.64 -27.98
CA TYR A 248 -38.32 12.49 -26.87
C TYR A 248 -39.21 11.25 -27.04
N LEU A 249 -39.62 10.70 -25.91
CA LEU A 249 -40.49 9.53 -25.83
C LEU A 249 -41.40 9.65 -24.60
N GLY A 250 -42.61 9.17 -24.69
CA GLY A 250 -43.64 9.29 -23.66
C GLY A 250 -44.59 10.47 -23.95
N GLY A 251 -45.62 10.65 -23.15
CA GLY A 251 -46.68 11.63 -23.39
C GLY A 251 -47.62 11.18 -24.50
N ASP A 252 -47.53 11.82 -25.67
CA ASP A 252 -48.49 11.56 -26.77
C ASP A 252 -48.17 10.28 -27.54
N PHE A 253 -46.99 9.69 -27.41
CA PHE A 253 -46.60 8.44 -28.03
C PHE A 253 -45.56 7.66 -27.21
N ASN A 254 -45.64 6.32 -27.32
CA ASN A 254 -44.78 5.39 -26.57
C ASN A 254 -43.83 4.63 -27.47
N THR A 255 -43.80 4.96 -28.76
CA THR A 255 -42.92 4.29 -29.73
C THR A 255 -42.29 5.32 -30.66
N MET A 256 -40.99 5.25 -30.80
CA MET A 256 -40.19 6.07 -31.71
C MET A 256 -39.52 5.16 -32.74
N VAL A 257 -39.73 5.44 -34.06
CA VAL A 257 -39.08 4.70 -35.16
C VAL A 257 -37.98 5.56 -35.76
N ILE A 258 -36.75 5.04 -35.77
CA ILE A 258 -35.59 5.70 -36.33
C ILE A 258 -35.25 5.04 -37.67
N THR A 259 -35.45 5.77 -38.79
CA THR A 259 -35.19 5.28 -40.16
C THR A 259 -34.08 6.08 -40.84
N GLY A 260 -33.53 5.55 -41.90
CA GLY A 260 -32.51 6.22 -42.72
C GLY A 260 -31.38 5.26 -43.21
N PRO A 261 -30.39 5.74 -43.94
CA PRO A 261 -29.26 4.93 -44.43
C PRO A 261 -28.38 4.42 -43.29
N ASN A 262 -27.60 3.36 -43.50
CA ASN A 262 -26.78 2.74 -42.46
C ASN A 262 -25.67 3.68 -41.93
N THR A 263 -25.22 4.62 -42.70
CA THR A 263 -24.24 5.66 -42.37
C THR A 263 -24.84 6.87 -41.62
N GLY A 264 -26.18 6.94 -41.48
CA GLY A 264 -26.91 8.10 -40.93
C GLY A 264 -26.98 8.18 -39.41
N GLY A 265 -26.16 7.42 -38.70
CA GLY A 265 -26.06 7.58 -37.20
C GLY A 265 -27.22 6.95 -36.42
N LYS A 266 -28.13 6.16 -37.01
CA LYS A 266 -29.28 5.51 -36.32
C LYS A 266 -28.89 4.78 -35.02
N THR A 267 -27.86 3.93 -35.11
CA THR A 267 -27.38 3.17 -33.95
C THR A 267 -26.76 4.07 -32.88
N VAL A 268 -26.11 5.15 -33.28
CA VAL A 268 -25.54 6.14 -32.38
C VAL A 268 -26.65 6.87 -31.61
N ALA A 269 -27.70 7.33 -32.32
CA ALA A 269 -28.85 7.96 -31.72
C ALA A 269 -29.57 7.05 -30.71
N LEU A 270 -29.83 5.78 -31.10
CA LEU A 270 -30.46 4.79 -30.22
C LEU A 270 -29.63 4.53 -28.95
N LYS A 271 -28.31 4.35 -29.11
CA LYS A 271 -27.39 4.16 -27.98
C LYS A 271 -27.29 5.40 -27.10
N ALA A 272 -27.25 6.61 -27.71
CA ALA A 272 -27.24 7.85 -26.94
C ALA A 272 -28.51 8.01 -26.11
N PHE A 273 -29.68 7.70 -26.70
CA PHE A 273 -30.95 7.73 -25.98
C PHE A 273 -30.93 6.76 -24.79
N GLY A 274 -30.54 5.50 -24.99
CA GLY A 274 -30.45 4.50 -23.91
C GLY A 274 -29.48 4.89 -22.81
N LEU A 275 -28.26 5.32 -23.16
CA LEU A 275 -27.22 5.68 -22.17
C LEU A 275 -27.55 6.93 -21.35
N LEU A 276 -28.26 7.90 -21.95
CA LEU A 276 -28.62 9.15 -21.25
C LEU A 276 -29.92 9.04 -20.43
N THR A 277 -30.66 7.92 -20.56
CA THR A 277 -31.87 7.66 -19.76
C THR A 277 -31.65 6.69 -18.61
N LEU A 278 -30.51 6.01 -18.55
CA LEU A 278 -30.07 5.16 -17.43
C LEU A 278 -29.55 6.01 -16.27
#